data_d53fb2f32bd2f9f2f2573c993bc91625
#
_entry.id   d53fb2f32bd2f9f2f2573c993bc91625
#
_cell.length_a   1.000
_cell.length_b   1.000
_cell.length_c   1.000
_cell.angle_alpha   90.00
_cell.angle_beta   90.00
_cell.angle_gamma   90.00
#
_symmetry.space_group_name_H-M   'P 1'
#
loop_
_entity.id
_entity.type
_entity.pdbx_description
1 polymer ?
#
loop_
_entity_poly.entity_id
_entity_poly.type
_entity_poly.pdbx_seq_one_letter_code
_entity_poly.pdbx_strand_id
1 'polypeptide(L)'
;MKQKLLIIGTVWPEPKSSAAGSRMLQLISLFKAQEWDITFATATQDSPNRYPIEDLGVHAQAILLNDDSFDVFVKELQPEIVLFDRFMMEEQFGWRVATACPDALRILDTEDLHCLRKARHLAVKEKRVFKLEDLNSDTAKREIASIFRSDLTLMISTYEMSLLKNYFQVPETIIYYLPFLVKPSSEKELSKRPTFEERAHFCTIGSFRHEPNWDSVRYLKESIWPMLREELPKAEMHVYGSYPPQKAMQLHNEKERFFIKGWAKDAQQVLQSARVCLAPLRFGAGLKGKFIDAMTVGTPCVTTPIGAEGMHDNLPWAGIVAKEEKELVLAAKQLYSDKTLWSSAQENAAAILKSFSEELYVAEFLKQVKELQHNLHRHRNQNFMGSMLLHHSMRSTEYMSRWIEAKNK
;
A
#
# COMPACT_ATOMS: atom_id res chain seq x y z
N MET A 1 28.37 -0.30 17.98
CA MET A 1 27.75 -1.37 17.16
C MET A 1 26.70 -0.72 16.27
N LYS A 2 26.41 -1.27 15.07
CA LYS A 2 25.30 -0.79 14.24
C LYS A 2 23.98 -1.17 14.92
N GLN A 3 23.00 -0.30 14.85
CA GLN A 3 21.65 -0.61 15.34
C GLN A 3 21.00 -1.68 14.45
N LYS A 4 20.27 -2.60 15.07
CA LYS A 4 19.62 -3.74 14.38
C LYS A 4 18.14 -3.49 14.22
N LEU A 5 17.66 -3.65 13.00
CA LEU A 5 16.25 -3.61 12.63
C LEU A 5 15.81 -5.00 12.17
N LEU A 6 14.79 -5.54 12.79
CA LEU A 6 14.07 -6.72 12.28
C LEU A 6 12.78 -6.27 11.59
N ILE A 7 12.61 -6.61 10.33
CA ILE A 7 11.34 -6.45 9.61
C ILE A 7 10.68 -7.82 9.51
N ILE A 8 9.45 -7.92 9.97
CA ILE A 8 8.65 -9.15 9.84
C ILE A 8 7.61 -8.92 8.76
N GLY A 9 7.90 -9.44 7.56
CA GLY A 9 7.10 -9.25 6.36
C GLY A 9 5.99 -10.29 6.19
N THR A 10 4.83 -9.85 5.72
CA THR A 10 3.74 -10.76 5.31
C THR A 10 4.16 -11.62 4.11
N VAL A 11 4.89 -11.01 3.18
CA VAL A 11 5.48 -11.66 1.99
C VAL A 11 6.85 -11.03 1.71
N TRP A 12 7.66 -11.68 0.87
CA TRP A 12 8.86 -11.05 0.34
C TRP A 12 8.51 -9.79 -0.46
N PRO A 13 9.32 -8.71 -0.41
CA PRO A 13 9.06 -7.51 -1.19
C PRO A 13 9.03 -7.78 -2.69
N GLU A 14 7.95 -7.39 -3.35
CA GLU A 14 7.75 -7.52 -4.80
C GLU A 14 7.40 -6.16 -5.41
N PRO A 15 8.36 -5.22 -5.58
CA PRO A 15 8.10 -3.86 -6.05
C PRO A 15 7.53 -3.81 -7.48
N LYS A 16 7.84 -4.82 -8.31
CA LYS A 16 7.30 -4.94 -9.68
C LYS A 16 5.91 -5.59 -9.73
N SER A 17 5.37 -5.99 -8.59
CA SER A 17 4.07 -6.65 -8.50
C SER A 17 3.06 -5.88 -7.67
N SER A 18 3.50 -5.09 -6.69
CA SER A 18 2.62 -4.38 -5.76
C SER A 18 3.23 -3.09 -5.23
N ALA A 19 2.36 -2.11 -4.93
CA ALA A 19 2.77 -0.88 -4.26
C ALA A 19 3.34 -1.14 -2.85
N ALA A 20 2.81 -2.14 -2.14
CA ALA A 20 3.32 -2.59 -0.85
C ALA A 20 4.78 -3.06 -0.93
N GLY A 21 5.14 -3.79 -2.00
CA GLY A 21 6.53 -4.17 -2.25
C GLY A 21 7.45 -2.97 -2.47
N SER A 22 6.98 -1.94 -3.20
CA SER A 22 7.69 -0.69 -3.38
C SER A 22 7.82 0.09 -2.06
N ARG A 23 6.76 0.17 -1.28
CA ARG A 23 6.74 0.78 0.06
C ARG A 23 7.77 0.13 0.99
N MET A 24 7.79 -1.20 1.04
CA MET A 24 8.74 -1.93 1.87
C MET A 24 10.20 -1.63 1.48
N LEU A 25 10.51 -1.54 0.18
CA LEU A 25 11.84 -1.13 -0.25
C LEU A 25 12.17 0.34 0.12
N GLN A 26 11.19 1.23 0.12
CA GLN A 26 11.40 2.61 0.60
C GLN A 26 11.78 2.61 2.09
N LEU A 27 11.07 1.85 2.93
CA LEU A 27 11.38 1.71 4.37
C LEU A 27 12.78 1.10 4.58
N ILE A 28 13.10 0.01 3.88
CA ILE A 28 14.43 -0.61 3.91
C ILE A 28 15.51 0.43 3.55
N SER A 29 15.33 1.15 2.44
CA SER A 29 16.30 2.14 1.97
C SER A 29 16.48 3.28 2.97
N LEU A 30 15.40 3.72 3.62
CA LEU A 30 15.41 4.76 4.63
C LEU A 30 16.30 4.37 5.83
N PHE A 31 16.14 3.16 6.38
CA PHE A 31 16.94 2.68 7.49
C PHE A 31 18.37 2.32 7.06
N LYS A 32 18.58 1.79 5.85
CA LYS A 32 19.91 1.53 5.29
C LYS A 32 20.75 2.81 5.18
N ALA A 33 20.13 3.93 4.78
CA ALA A 33 20.80 5.23 4.72
C ALA A 33 21.31 5.71 6.09
N GLN A 34 20.80 5.16 7.18
CA GLN A 34 21.28 5.38 8.55
C GLN A 34 22.27 4.29 9.04
N GLU A 35 22.80 3.49 8.13
CA GLU A 35 23.74 2.38 8.41
C GLU A 35 23.22 1.28 9.33
N TRP A 36 21.90 1.10 9.44
CA TRP A 36 21.30 0.04 10.24
C TRP A 36 21.61 -1.34 9.65
N ASP A 37 21.80 -2.30 10.55
CA ASP A 37 21.88 -3.72 10.22
C ASP A 37 20.45 -4.28 10.14
N ILE A 38 20.01 -4.63 8.92
CA ILE A 38 18.61 -4.98 8.67
C ILE A 38 18.49 -6.46 8.38
N THR A 39 17.61 -7.12 9.13
CA THR A 39 17.13 -8.47 8.84
C THR A 39 15.67 -8.41 8.43
N PHE A 40 15.36 -8.96 7.26
CA PHE A 40 13.98 -9.14 6.78
C PHE A 40 13.58 -10.60 6.94
N ALA A 41 12.55 -10.85 7.75
CA ALA A 41 12.07 -12.18 8.07
C ALA A 41 10.64 -12.39 7.55
N THR A 42 10.33 -13.55 6.98
CA THR A 42 8.96 -13.90 6.58
C THR A 42 8.75 -15.41 6.65
N ALA A 43 7.49 -15.82 6.90
CA ALA A 43 7.06 -17.22 6.87
C ALA A 43 6.58 -17.65 5.47
N THR A 44 6.59 -16.73 4.51
CA THR A 44 6.13 -17.01 3.14
C THR A 44 7.25 -17.65 2.31
N GLN A 45 6.90 -18.63 1.50
CA GLN A 45 7.82 -19.24 0.53
C GLN A 45 8.32 -18.19 -0.47
N ASP A 46 9.45 -18.45 -1.07
CA ASP A 46 10.03 -17.61 -2.11
C ASP A 46 9.11 -17.50 -3.34
N SER A 47 9.20 -16.39 -4.05
CA SER A 47 8.40 -16.13 -5.23
C SER A 47 9.27 -15.68 -6.42
N PRO A 48 8.86 -15.95 -7.65
CA PRO A 48 9.63 -15.54 -8.84
C PRO A 48 9.71 -14.02 -9.02
N ASN A 49 8.87 -13.26 -8.32
CA ASN A 49 8.84 -11.79 -8.38
C ASN A 49 9.49 -11.12 -7.16
N ARG A 50 10.07 -11.91 -6.25
CA ARG A 50 10.80 -11.40 -5.10
C ARG A 50 11.94 -10.49 -5.54
N TYR A 51 12.07 -9.37 -4.84
CA TYR A 51 13.26 -8.53 -4.99
C TYR A 51 14.44 -9.13 -4.21
N PRO A 52 15.66 -9.20 -4.80
CA PRO A 52 16.84 -9.69 -4.12
C PRO A 52 17.34 -8.66 -3.09
N ILE A 53 16.71 -8.63 -1.91
CA ILE A 53 17.05 -7.67 -0.84
C ILE A 53 18.47 -7.84 -0.32
N GLU A 54 19.06 -9.00 -0.53
CA GLU A 54 20.45 -9.31 -0.22
C GLU A 54 21.42 -8.40 -0.98
N ASP A 55 21.08 -7.98 -2.22
CA ASP A 55 21.85 -7.04 -3.02
C ASP A 55 21.89 -5.64 -2.37
N LEU A 56 20.93 -5.34 -1.48
CA LEU A 56 20.94 -4.12 -0.67
C LEU A 56 21.72 -4.30 0.65
N GLY A 57 22.32 -5.45 0.89
CA GLY A 57 22.98 -5.80 2.14
C GLY A 57 21.97 -5.97 3.30
N VAL A 58 20.81 -6.52 3.03
CA VAL A 58 19.77 -6.92 3.99
C VAL A 58 19.84 -8.43 4.20
N HIS A 59 19.84 -8.88 5.44
CA HIS A 59 19.82 -10.31 5.75
C HIS A 59 18.41 -10.87 5.54
N ALA A 60 18.28 -11.88 4.69
CA ALA A 60 17.01 -12.59 4.45
C ALA A 60 16.89 -13.78 5.39
N GLN A 61 15.79 -13.88 6.13
CA GLN A 61 15.54 -14.93 7.09
C GLN A 61 14.17 -15.58 6.87
N ALA A 62 14.15 -16.89 6.61
CA ALA A 62 12.91 -17.65 6.67
C ALA A 62 12.55 -17.93 8.14
N ILE A 63 11.30 -17.73 8.50
CA ILE A 63 10.76 -18.00 9.84
C ILE A 63 9.53 -18.90 9.73
N LEU A 64 9.15 -19.54 10.83
CA LEU A 64 7.97 -20.39 10.88
C LEU A 64 6.86 -19.77 11.72
N LEU A 65 5.62 -20.00 11.33
CA LEU A 65 4.45 -19.64 12.11
C LEU A 65 4.25 -20.68 13.24
N ASN A 66 3.91 -20.19 14.43
CA ASN A 66 3.62 -21.03 15.60
C ASN A 66 4.74 -22.04 15.91
N ASP A 67 5.98 -21.56 15.90
CA ASP A 67 7.17 -22.36 16.12
C ASP A 67 8.14 -21.63 17.06
N ASP A 68 8.77 -22.36 18.00
CA ASP A 68 9.68 -21.82 19.01
C ASP A 68 11.06 -21.43 18.43
N SER A 69 11.39 -21.85 17.20
CA SER A 69 12.59 -21.39 16.50
C SER A 69 12.64 -19.89 16.30
N PHE A 70 11.48 -19.24 16.15
CA PHE A 70 11.41 -17.77 16.09
C PHE A 70 11.87 -17.11 17.41
N ASP A 71 11.53 -17.71 18.57
CA ASP A 71 11.94 -17.18 19.88
C ASP A 71 13.46 -17.26 20.06
N VAL A 72 14.09 -18.35 19.57
CA VAL A 72 15.54 -18.50 19.56
C VAL A 72 16.17 -17.46 18.66
N PHE A 73 15.69 -17.36 17.43
CA PHE A 73 16.17 -16.40 16.42
C PHE A 73 16.13 -14.96 16.93
N VAL A 74 14.99 -14.51 17.44
CA VAL A 74 14.84 -13.10 17.88
C VAL A 74 15.66 -12.79 19.14
N LYS A 75 15.85 -13.77 20.03
CA LYS A 75 16.73 -13.66 21.21
C LYS A 75 18.21 -13.54 20.82
N GLU A 76 18.65 -14.25 19.80
CA GLU A 76 20.03 -14.15 19.30
C GLU A 76 20.24 -12.85 18.53
N LEU A 77 19.26 -12.43 17.74
CA LEU A 77 19.34 -11.20 16.95
C LEU A 77 19.39 -9.94 17.82
N GLN A 78 18.57 -9.88 18.91
CA GLN A 78 18.43 -8.72 19.80
C GLN A 78 18.22 -7.40 19.02
N PRO A 79 17.12 -7.26 18.26
CA PRO A 79 16.86 -6.06 17.50
C PRO A 79 16.46 -4.90 18.42
N GLU A 80 16.93 -3.68 18.12
CA GLU A 80 16.49 -2.45 18.77
C GLU A 80 15.16 -1.94 18.25
N ILE A 81 14.82 -2.27 16.99
CA ILE A 81 13.51 -2.00 16.39
C ILE A 81 12.97 -3.28 15.73
N VAL A 82 11.67 -3.51 15.91
CA VAL A 82 10.93 -4.50 15.12
C VAL A 82 9.82 -3.81 14.36
N LEU A 83 9.82 -3.95 13.03
CA LEU A 83 8.79 -3.44 12.15
C LEU A 83 7.92 -4.60 11.64
N PHE A 84 6.63 -4.51 11.91
CA PHE A 84 5.62 -5.47 11.45
C PHE A 84 4.95 -4.95 10.17
N ASP A 85 5.03 -5.73 9.08
CA ASP A 85 4.28 -5.46 7.85
C ASP A 85 2.84 -5.96 8.01
N ARG A 86 1.94 -5.02 8.26
CA ARG A 86 0.50 -5.23 8.53
C ARG A 86 0.19 -5.86 9.90
N PHE A 87 -1.03 -5.61 10.36
CA PHE A 87 -1.50 -6.02 11.69
C PHE A 87 -1.39 -7.53 11.94
N MET A 88 -1.51 -8.36 10.89
CA MET A 88 -1.43 -9.81 11.03
C MET A 88 -0.04 -10.29 11.49
N MET A 89 1.03 -9.59 11.12
CA MET A 89 2.38 -9.92 11.58
C MET A 89 2.59 -9.51 13.03
N GLU A 90 2.05 -8.36 13.43
CA GLU A 90 2.06 -7.96 14.85
C GLU A 90 1.26 -8.95 15.71
N GLU A 91 0.07 -9.34 15.27
CA GLU A 91 -0.78 -10.31 15.97
C GLU A 91 -0.09 -11.68 16.12
N GLN A 92 0.61 -12.13 15.09
CA GLN A 92 1.28 -13.43 15.07
C GLN A 92 2.58 -13.45 15.88
N PHE A 93 3.39 -12.41 15.78
CA PHE A 93 4.76 -12.39 16.33
C PHE A 93 4.95 -11.36 17.45
N GLY A 94 4.05 -10.40 17.62
CA GLY A 94 4.20 -9.28 18.58
C GLY A 94 4.39 -9.73 20.02
N TRP A 95 3.66 -10.74 20.47
CA TRP A 95 3.80 -11.29 21.83
C TRP A 95 5.17 -11.96 22.05
N ARG A 96 5.71 -12.65 21.01
CA ARG A 96 7.04 -13.28 21.06
C ARG A 96 8.14 -12.23 21.16
N VAL A 97 8.04 -11.18 20.34
CA VAL A 97 8.93 -10.03 20.36
C VAL A 97 8.86 -9.32 21.72
N ALA A 98 7.66 -9.06 22.22
CA ALA A 98 7.47 -8.39 23.53
C ALA A 98 8.08 -9.19 24.71
N THR A 99 8.09 -10.53 24.60
CA THR A 99 8.68 -11.43 25.60
C THR A 99 10.21 -11.54 25.45
N ALA A 100 10.69 -11.67 24.22
CA ALA A 100 12.12 -11.94 23.95
C ALA A 100 12.98 -10.66 23.95
N CYS A 101 12.42 -9.55 23.47
CA CYS A 101 13.08 -8.26 23.31
C CYS A 101 12.17 -7.13 23.85
N PRO A 102 11.94 -7.06 25.17
CA PRO A 102 10.97 -6.12 25.75
C PRO A 102 11.32 -4.65 25.48
N ASP A 103 12.60 -4.33 25.31
CA ASP A 103 13.09 -2.97 25.07
C ASP A 103 13.15 -2.60 23.58
N ALA A 104 12.80 -3.51 22.66
CA ALA A 104 12.72 -3.20 21.25
C ALA A 104 11.53 -2.27 20.96
N LEU A 105 11.74 -1.21 20.17
CA LEU A 105 10.68 -0.36 19.65
C LEU A 105 9.86 -1.14 18.61
N ARG A 106 8.56 -1.25 18.82
CA ARG A 106 7.63 -2.00 17.93
C ARG A 106 6.91 -1.02 17.03
N ILE A 107 7.22 -1.10 15.74
CA ILE A 107 6.59 -0.28 14.69
C ILE A 107 5.66 -1.15 13.86
N LEU A 108 4.45 -0.68 13.60
CA LEU A 108 3.50 -1.31 12.69
C LEU A 108 3.41 -0.48 11.42
N ASP A 109 3.69 -1.05 10.25
CA ASP A 109 3.36 -0.46 8.93
C ASP A 109 2.07 -1.10 8.43
N THR A 110 0.98 -0.33 8.41
CA THR A 110 -0.36 -0.86 8.09
C THR A 110 -0.56 -1.12 6.62
N GLU A 111 0.18 -0.44 5.74
CA GLU A 111 -0.06 -0.31 4.30
C GLU A 111 -1.40 0.38 4.00
N ASP A 112 -2.52 -0.20 4.43
CA ASP A 112 -3.86 0.39 4.43
C ASP A 112 -4.68 -0.21 5.57
N LEU A 113 -5.81 0.41 5.91
CA LEU A 113 -6.76 -0.18 6.86
C LEU A 113 -7.57 -1.28 6.19
N HIS A 114 -7.24 -2.52 6.53
CA HIS A 114 -7.91 -3.71 6.02
C HIS A 114 -9.41 -3.75 6.39
N CYS A 115 -9.78 -3.27 7.58
CA CYS A 115 -11.17 -3.17 8.00
C CYS A 115 -11.96 -2.23 7.08
N LEU A 116 -11.40 -1.07 6.73
CA LEU A 116 -12.01 -0.11 5.82
C LEU A 116 -12.20 -0.70 4.42
N ARG A 117 -11.14 -1.32 3.87
CA ARG A 117 -11.19 -1.96 2.55
C ARG A 117 -12.25 -3.06 2.50
N LYS A 118 -12.31 -3.92 3.52
CA LYS A 118 -13.29 -5.02 3.60
C LYS A 118 -14.72 -4.52 3.75
N ALA A 119 -14.94 -3.52 4.60
CA ALA A 119 -16.28 -2.95 4.80
C ALA A 119 -16.81 -2.29 3.52
N ARG A 120 -15.97 -1.53 2.81
CA ARG A 120 -16.31 -0.95 1.51
C ARG A 120 -16.55 -2.02 0.43
N HIS A 121 -15.74 -3.09 0.40
CA HIS A 121 -15.96 -4.22 -0.51
C HIS A 121 -17.31 -4.87 -0.28
N LEU A 122 -17.66 -5.13 0.98
CA LEU A 122 -18.96 -5.71 1.33
C LEU A 122 -20.12 -4.82 0.89
N ALA A 123 -20.03 -3.51 1.14
CA ALA A 123 -21.04 -2.54 0.71
C ALA A 123 -21.26 -2.57 -0.83
N VAL A 124 -20.16 -2.59 -1.61
CA VAL A 124 -20.23 -2.71 -3.09
C VAL A 124 -20.86 -4.03 -3.51
N LYS A 125 -20.49 -5.16 -2.86
CA LYS A 125 -21.06 -6.48 -3.15
C LYS A 125 -22.56 -6.55 -2.86
N GLU A 126 -23.00 -5.87 -1.79
CA GLU A 126 -24.41 -5.75 -1.40
C GLU A 126 -25.15 -4.62 -2.13
N LYS A 127 -24.50 -3.93 -3.06
CA LYS A 127 -25.07 -2.81 -3.85
C LYS A 127 -25.66 -1.69 -2.97
N ARG A 128 -25.01 -1.38 -1.88
CA ARG A 128 -25.39 -0.31 -0.95
C ARG A 128 -24.25 0.68 -0.71
N VAL A 129 -24.58 1.82 -0.12
CA VAL A 129 -23.58 2.81 0.30
C VAL A 129 -22.88 2.30 1.56
N PHE A 130 -21.54 2.47 1.61
CA PHE A 130 -20.73 2.27 2.81
C PHE A 130 -21.12 3.27 3.91
N LYS A 131 -21.22 2.79 5.15
CA LYS A 131 -21.46 3.59 6.34
C LYS A 131 -20.36 3.34 7.38
N LEU A 132 -20.11 4.29 8.28
CA LEU A 132 -19.08 4.13 9.33
C LEU A 132 -19.37 2.95 10.26
N GLU A 133 -20.64 2.64 10.49
CA GLU A 133 -21.06 1.49 11.30
C GLU A 133 -20.59 0.14 10.71
N ASP A 134 -20.34 0.08 9.41
CA ASP A 134 -19.80 -1.11 8.73
C ASP A 134 -18.38 -1.47 9.21
N LEU A 135 -17.70 -0.51 9.85
CA LEU A 135 -16.38 -0.73 10.45
C LEU A 135 -16.45 -1.54 11.76
N ASN A 136 -17.62 -1.73 12.36
CA ASN A 136 -17.76 -2.57 13.55
C ASN A 136 -17.67 -4.06 13.18
N SER A 137 -16.46 -4.53 12.89
CA SER A 137 -16.15 -5.87 12.42
C SER A 137 -15.02 -6.51 13.23
N ASP A 138 -14.93 -7.85 13.20
CA ASP A 138 -13.81 -8.56 13.84
C ASP A 138 -12.45 -8.18 13.23
N THR A 139 -12.40 -7.86 11.92
CA THR A 139 -11.18 -7.34 11.32
C THR A 139 -10.79 -6.01 11.95
N ALA A 140 -11.73 -5.08 12.17
CA ALA A 140 -11.44 -3.81 12.82
C ALA A 140 -10.95 -3.99 14.25
N LYS A 141 -11.60 -4.85 15.04
CA LYS A 141 -11.18 -5.13 16.43
C LYS A 141 -9.73 -5.61 16.49
N ARG A 142 -9.35 -6.53 15.61
CA ARG A 142 -7.99 -7.09 15.53
C ARG A 142 -6.98 -6.05 15.08
N GLU A 143 -7.28 -5.32 14.01
CA GLU A 143 -6.40 -4.31 13.42
C GLU A 143 -6.18 -3.13 14.38
N ILE A 144 -7.25 -2.59 14.99
CA ILE A 144 -7.15 -1.52 15.98
C ILE A 144 -6.41 -1.99 17.24
N ALA A 145 -6.63 -3.23 17.68
CA ALA A 145 -5.87 -3.78 18.80
C ALA A 145 -4.37 -3.86 18.49
N SER A 146 -3.97 -4.23 17.27
CA SER A 146 -2.56 -4.24 16.83
C SER A 146 -1.95 -2.84 16.81
N ILE A 147 -2.73 -1.84 16.37
CA ILE A 147 -2.31 -0.42 16.41
C ILE A 147 -2.04 0.02 17.85
N PHE A 148 -2.94 -0.27 18.79
CA PHE A 148 -2.75 0.08 20.20
C PHE A 148 -1.58 -0.67 20.87
N ARG A 149 -1.28 -1.92 20.48
CA ARG A 149 -0.15 -2.70 21.01
C ARG A 149 1.21 -2.26 20.46
N SER A 150 1.22 -1.56 19.34
CA SER A 150 2.44 -1.01 18.73
C SER A 150 2.84 0.30 19.39
N ASP A 151 4.15 0.56 19.45
CA ASP A 151 4.67 1.82 20.00
C ASP A 151 4.50 2.96 18.99
N LEU A 152 4.55 2.64 17.68
CA LEU A 152 4.30 3.56 16.59
C LEU A 152 3.63 2.83 15.43
N THR A 153 2.60 3.42 14.84
CA THR A 153 1.94 2.89 13.64
C THR A 153 2.11 3.85 12.48
N LEU A 154 2.68 3.37 11.38
CA LEU A 154 2.87 4.14 10.15
C LEU A 154 1.61 4.06 9.30
N MET A 155 1.10 5.23 8.93
CA MET A 155 -0.08 5.39 8.09
C MET A 155 0.30 6.12 6.81
N ILE A 156 -0.13 5.60 5.67
CA ILE A 156 0.16 6.22 4.37
C ILE A 156 -0.90 7.23 3.92
N SER A 157 -2.09 7.22 4.52
CA SER A 157 -3.26 8.00 4.08
C SER A 157 -3.74 8.96 5.16
N THR A 158 -3.88 10.25 4.81
CA THR A 158 -4.45 11.28 5.68
C THR A 158 -5.91 11.00 6.02
N TYR A 159 -6.68 10.41 5.10
CA TYR A 159 -8.05 9.98 5.36
C TYR A 159 -8.10 8.92 6.47
N GLU A 160 -7.23 7.91 6.40
CA GLU A 160 -7.18 6.85 7.40
C GLU A 160 -6.65 7.35 8.75
N MET A 161 -5.69 8.28 8.76
CA MET A 161 -5.29 9.00 9.97
C MET A 161 -6.49 9.67 10.65
N SER A 162 -7.29 10.39 9.86
CA SER A 162 -8.51 11.04 10.37
C SER A 162 -9.52 10.02 10.92
N LEU A 163 -9.68 8.89 10.24
CA LEU A 163 -10.58 7.81 10.68
C LEU A 163 -10.11 7.18 12.01
N LEU A 164 -8.82 6.91 12.15
CA LEU A 164 -8.24 6.40 13.39
C LEU A 164 -8.44 7.36 14.56
N LYS A 165 -8.20 8.65 14.34
CA LYS A 165 -8.34 9.68 15.38
C LYS A 165 -9.79 9.92 15.76
N ASN A 166 -10.67 10.12 14.77
CA ASN A 166 -12.02 10.63 15.01
C ASN A 166 -13.05 9.53 15.27
N TYR A 167 -12.93 8.37 14.64
CA TYR A 167 -13.88 7.26 14.81
C TYR A 167 -13.38 6.23 15.83
N PHE A 168 -12.13 5.76 15.69
CA PHE A 168 -11.56 4.76 16.59
C PHE A 168 -10.91 5.33 17.84
N GLN A 169 -10.81 6.65 17.96
CA GLN A 169 -10.22 7.36 19.12
C GLN A 169 -8.78 6.90 19.43
N VAL A 170 -8.01 6.59 18.40
CA VAL A 170 -6.60 6.21 18.55
C VAL A 170 -5.78 7.46 18.88
N PRO A 171 -4.93 7.43 19.94
CA PRO A 171 -4.08 8.56 20.30
C PRO A 171 -3.09 8.91 19.20
N GLU A 172 -2.91 10.21 18.95
CA GLU A 172 -1.94 10.70 17.94
C GLU A 172 -0.50 10.31 18.26
N THR A 173 -0.21 10.07 19.54
CA THR A 173 1.13 9.70 20.01
C THR A 173 1.61 8.35 19.49
N ILE A 174 0.71 7.46 19.06
CA ILE A 174 1.04 6.12 18.56
C ILE A 174 0.79 5.94 17.06
N ILE A 175 0.41 7.00 16.34
CA ILE A 175 0.24 6.98 14.88
C ILE A 175 1.10 8.06 14.23
N TYR A 176 1.66 7.75 13.07
CA TYR A 176 2.53 8.65 12.32
C TYR A 176 2.22 8.60 10.82
N TYR A 177 2.01 9.77 10.22
CA TYR A 177 1.81 9.86 8.78
C TYR A 177 3.15 9.77 8.06
N LEU A 178 3.34 8.70 7.31
CA LEU A 178 4.49 8.49 6.44
C LEU A 178 3.99 7.94 5.09
N PRO A 179 3.71 8.79 4.11
CA PRO A 179 3.18 8.36 2.81
C PRO A 179 4.23 7.63 1.96
N PHE A 180 3.91 7.34 0.71
CA PHE A 180 4.92 6.96 -0.27
C PHE A 180 5.99 8.06 -0.38
N LEU A 181 7.25 7.65 -0.43
CA LEU A 181 8.38 8.55 -0.54
C LEU A 181 8.78 8.67 -2.02
N VAL A 182 8.53 9.84 -2.60
CA VAL A 182 8.80 10.09 -4.01
C VAL A 182 10.06 10.93 -4.15
N LYS A 183 11.00 10.47 -4.98
CA LYS A 183 12.17 11.27 -5.38
C LYS A 183 11.76 12.23 -6.48
N PRO A 184 12.16 13.50 -6.41
CA PRO A 184 11.91 14.44 -7.48
C PRO A 184 12.52 13.95 -8.80
N SER A 185 11.73 14.01 -9.88
CA SER A 185 12.26 13.72 -11.22
C SER A 185 13.22 14.83 -11.66
N SER A 186 14.35 14.45 -12.22
CA SER A 186 15.30 15.40 -12.82
C SER A 186 14.72 16.06 -14.07
N GLU A 187 15.19 17.25 -14.45
CA GLU A 187 14.80 17.92 -15.70
C GLU A 187 15.04 17.04 -16.93
N LYS A 188 16.11 16.25 -16.91
CA LYS A 188 16.44 15.29 -17.98
C LYS A 188 15.41 14.16 -18.08
N GLU A 189 14.83 13.70 -16.99
CA GLU A 189 13.75 12.70 -17.00
C GLU A 189 12.44 13.32 -17.46
N LEU A 190 12.16 14.54 -17.04
CA LEU A 190 10.97 15.28 -17.47
C LEU A 190 10.98 15.55 -18.98
N SER A 191 12.14 15.96 -19.54
CA SER A 191 12.29 16.26 -20.97
C SER A 191 12.19 15.02 -21.89
N LYS A 192 12.36 13.83 -21.34
CA LYS A 192 12.23 12.56 -22.08
C LYS A 192 10.81 11.99 -22.08
N ARG A 193 9.86 12.63 -21.38
CA ARG A 193 8.48 12.14 -21.36
C ARG A 193 7.86 12.31 -22.77
N PRO A 194 7.18 11.28 -23.27
CA PRO A 194 6.46 11.39 -24.54
C PRO A 194 5.40 12.49 -24.49
N THR A 195 5.24 13.17 -25.61
CA THR A 195 4.21 14.20 -25.82
C THR A 195 2.81 13.58 -25.90
N PHE A 196 1.79 14.41 -25.94
CA PHE A 196 0.41 13.97 -26.12
C PHE A 196 0.21 13.13 -27.39
N GLU A 197 0.84 13.54 -28.49
CA GLU A 197 0.74 12.90 -29.79
C GLU A 197 1.42 11.52 -29.84
N GLU A 198 2.51 11.37 -29.10
CA GLU A 198 3.29 10.13 -29.03
C GLU A 198 2.66 9.08 -28.13
N ARG A 199 1.71 9.47 -27.27
CA ARG A 199 0.99 8.56 -26.38
C ARG A 199 -0.30 8.08 -27.01
N ALA A 200 -0.62 6.81 -26.78
CA ALA A 200 -1.85 6.20 -27.27
C ALA A 200 -2.51 5.39 -26.16
N HIS A 201 -3.65 4.82 -26.41
CA HIS A 201 -4.42 3.92 -25.56
C HIS A 201 -4.71 4.40 -24.12
N PHE A 202 -5.66 3.75 -23.51
CA PHE A 202 -5.89 3.76 -22.07
C PHE A 202 -5.12 2.63 -21.41
N CYS A 203 -4.64 2.82 -20.19
CA CYS A 203 -4.09 1.72 -19.41
C CYS A 203 -4.62 1.70 -17.98
N THR A 204 -4.59 0.53 -17.38
CA THR A 204 -4.65 0.34 -15.92
C THR A 204 -3.64 -0.71 -15.51
N ILE A 205 -3.10 -0.58 -14.29
CA ILE A 205 -2.12 -1.50 -13.77
C ILE A 205 -2.39 -1.83 -12.30
N GLY A 206 -2.11 -3.07 -11.90
CA GLY A 206 -2.18 -3.50 -10.50
C GLY A 206 -2.29 -5.00 -10.35
N SER A 207 -1.83 -5.52 -9.22
CA SER A 207 -1.92 -6.96 -8.94
C SER A 207 -3.37 -7.45 -8.96
N PHE A 208 -3.63 -8.53 -9.69
CA PHE A 208 -4.96 -9.18 -9.74
C PHE A 208 -5.32 -9.90 -8.42
N ARG A 209 -4.35 -10.15 -7.55
CA ARG A 209 -4.61 -10.68 -6.20
C ARG A 209 -5.24 -9.66 -5.27
N HIS A 210 -5.12 -8.36 -5.60
CA HIS A 210 -5.74 -7.28 -4.84
C HIS A 210 -7.15 -7.02 -5.34
N GLU A 211 -8.14 -7.34 -4.51
CA GLU A 211 -9.56 -7.30 -4.88
C GLU A 211 -10.04 -5.98 -5.52
N PRO A 212 -9.65 -4.79 -5.01
CA PRO A 212 -10.04 -3.53 -5.66
C PRO A 212 -9.56 -3.41 -7.12
N ASN A 213 -8.38 -3.95 -7.44
CA ASN A 213 -7.87 -3.93 -8.81
C ASN A 213 -8.66 -4.88 -9.71
N TRP A 214 -8.93 -6.09 -9.22
CA TRP A 214 -9.72 -7.08 -9.96
C TRP A 214 -11.14 -6.58 -10.23
N ASP A 215 -11.78 -5.99 -9.22
CA ASP A 215 -13.10 -5.38 -9.35
C ASP A 215 -13.10 -4.23 -10.38
N SER A 216 -12.11 -3.34 -10.31
CA SER A 216 -11.95 -2.24 -11.26
C SER A 216 -11.79 -2.72 -12.70
N VAL A 217 -11.04 -3.80 -12.95
CA VAL A 217 -10.90 -4.39 -14.30
C VAL A 217 -12.22 -4.96 -14.79
N ARG A 218 -12.97 -5.64 -13.94
CA ARG A 218 -14.30 -6.13 -14.30
C ARG A 218 -15.26 -4.98 -14.61
N TYR A 219 -15.29 -3.96 -13.77
CA TYR A 219 -16.13 -2.78 -13.94
C TYR A 219 -15.78 -2.02 -15.24
N LEU A 220 -14.48 -1.91 -15.55
CA LEU A 220 -14.03 -1.39 -16.86
C LEU A 220 -14.61 -2.20 -18.00
N LYS A 221 -14.48 -3.53 -17.96
CA LYS A 221 -14.91 -4.41 -19.06
C LYS A 221 -16.42 -4.45 -19.23
N GLU A 222 -17.15 -4.55 -18.12
CA GLU A 222 -18.59 -4.82 -18.12
C GLU A 222 -19.43 -3.55 -18.32
N SER A 223 -18.99 -2.39 -17.81
CA SER A 223 -19.78 -1.16 -17.78
C SER A 223 -19.13 0.00 -18.54
N ILE A 224 -17.88 0.33 -18.25
CA ILE A 224 -17.27 1.58 -18.76
C ILE A 224 -16.80 1.44 -20.21
N TRP A 225 -16.07 0.36 -20.53
CA TRP A 225 -15.43 0.20 -21.83
C TRP A 225 -16.41 0.09 -22.99
N PRO A 226 -17.56 -0.61 -22.90
CA PRO A 226 -18.53 -0.64 -23.99
C PRO A 226 -18.98 0.77 -24.41
N MET A 227 -19.34 1.63 -23.45
CA MET A 227 -19.75 3.02 -23.71
C MET A 227 -18.59 3.87 -24.23
N LEU A 228 -17.40 3.75 -23.64
CA LEU A 228 -16.24 4.54 -24.07
C LEU A 228 -15.79 4.18 -25.47
N ARG A 229 -15.91 2.91 -25.89
CA ARG A 229 -15.58 2.45 -27.23
C ARG A 229 -16.55 3.00 -28.30
N GLU A 230 -17.80 3.22 -27.97
CA GLU A 230 -18.75 3.90 -28.87
C GLU A 230 -18.31 5.34 -29.15
N GLU A 231 -17.81 6.04 -28.13
CA GLU A 231 -17.32 7.41 -28.23
C GLU A 231 -15.92 7.52 -28.88
N LEU A 232 -15.07 6.50 -28.68
CA LEU A 232 -13.70 6.43 -29.17
C LEU A 232 -13.40 5.07 -29.84
N PRO A 233 -13.95 4.81 -31.07
CA PRO A 233 -13.90 3.47 -31.69
C PRO A 233 -12.49 2.94 -31.98
N LYS A 234 -11.50 3.84 -32.09
CA LYS A 234 -10.10 3.50 -32.38
C LYS A 234 -9.24 3.33 -31.13
N ALA A 235 -9.74 3.72 -29.97
CA ALA A 235 -8.98 3.61 -28.72
C ALA A 235 -8.84 2.15 -28.28
N GLU A 236 -7.82 1.88 -27.49
CA GLU A 236 -7.54 0.56 -26.91
C GLU A 236 -7.49 0.68 -25.40
N MET A 237 -7.92 -0.37 -24.70
CA MET A 237 -7.75 -0.52 -23.25
C MET A 237 -6.72 -1.60 -22.95
N HIS A 238 -5.61 -1.24 -22.35
CA HIS A 238 -4.55 -2.15 -21.94
C HIS A 238 -4.56 -2.37 -20.43
N VAL A 239 -4.74 -3.61 -20.02
CA VAL A 239 -4.80 -4.02 -18.61
C VAL A 239 -3.55 -4.79 -18.26
N TYR A 240 -2.76 -4.24 -17.34
CA TYR A 240 -1.55 -4.87 -16.84
C TYR A 240 -1.73 -5.29 -15.38
N GLY A 241 -1.04 -6.34 -14.98
CA GLY A 241 -1.01 -6.75 -13.58
C GLY A 241 -0.33 -8.09 -13.35
N SER A 242 0.26 -8.23 -12.16
CA SER A 242 0.83 -9.47 -11.69
C SER A 242 -0.26 -10.49 -11.31
N TYR A 243 0.08 -11.77 -11.42
CA TYR A 243 -0.77 -12.89 -11.02
C TYR A 243 -2.16 -12.91 -11.66
N PRO A 244 -2.27 -12.77 -13.00
CA PRO A 244 -3.57 -12.80 -13.67
C PRO A 244 -4.19 -14.20 -13.54
N PRO A 245 -5.38 -14.33 -12.93
CA PRO A 245 -6.10 -15.59 -12.92
C PRO A 245 -6.68 -15.90 -14.32
N GLN A 246 -6.97 -17.16 -14.61
CA GLN A 246 -7.54 -17.57 -15.90
C GLN A 246 -8.78 -16.76 -16.28
N LYS A 247 -9.66 -16.47 -15.32
CA LYS A 247 -10.85 -15.62 -15.52
C LYS A 247 -10.53 -14.19 -15.97
N ALA A 248 -9.35 -13.65 -15.60
CA ALA A 248 -8.92 -12.34 -16.08
C ALA A 248 -8.48 -12.42 -17.55
N MET A 249 -7.76 -13.48 -17.92
CA MET A 249 -7.36 -13.71 -19.31
C MET A 249 -8.56 -13.87 -20.25
N GLN A 250 -9.68 -14.43 -19.76
CA GLN A 250 -10.93 -14.55 -20.53
C GLN A 250 -11.59 -13.21 -20.88
N LEU A 251 -11.24 -12.11 -20.19
CA LEU A 251 -11.72 -10.78 -20.53
C LEU A 251 -11.03 -10.17 -21.77
N HIS A 252 -9.90 -10.76 -22.20
CA HIS A 252 -9.18 -10.32 -23.40
C HIS A 252 -10.07 -10.46 -24.64
N ASN A 253 -10.20 -9.36 -25.41
CA ASN A 253 -11.03 -9.35 -26.61
C ASN A 253 -10.51 -8.32 -27.61
N GLU A 254 -9.85 -8.79 -28.66
CA GLU A 254 -9.27 -7.94 -29.72
C GLU A 254 -10.34 -7.18 -30.51
N LYS A 255 -11.51 -7.81 -30.76
CA LYS A 255 -12.62 -7.16 -31.49
C LYS A 255 -13.18 -5.97 -30.70
N GLU A 256 -13.11 -6.04 -29.39
CA GLU A 256 -13.50 -4.95 -28.50
C GLU A 256 -12.34 -4.02 -28.13
N ARG A 257 -11.15 -4.26 -28.63
CA ARG A 257 -9.92 -3.53 -28.29
C ARG A 257 -9.65 -3.46 -26.78
N PHE A 258 -9.97 -4.55 -26.08
CA PHE A 258 -9.73 -4.72 -24.66
C PHE A 258 -8.66 -5.79 -24.42
N PHE A 259 -7.47 -5.39 -24.04
CA PHE A 259 -6.29 -6.25 -24.02
C PHE A 259 -5.83 -6.54 -22.59
N ILE A 260 -5.90 -7.79 -22.16
CA ILE A 260 -5.21 -8.25 -20.95
C ILE A 260 -3.76 -8.56 -21.32
N LYS A 261 -2.85 -7.71 -20.86
CA LYS A 261 -1.40 -7.80 -21.16
C LYS A 261 -0.62 -8.62 -20.14
N GLY A 262 -1.23 -8.89 -18.94
CA GLY A 262 -0.57 -9.60 -17.87
C GLY A 262 0.51 -8.76 -17.14
N TRP A 263 1.52 -9.43 -16.65
CA TRP A 263 2.57 -8.78 -15.88
C TRP A 263 3.43 -7.82 -16.72
N ALA A 264 3.68 -6.63 -16.19
CA ALA A 264 4.56 -5.64 -16.79
C ALA A 264 5.95 -5.69 -16.12
N LYS A 265 6.99 -5.83 -16.92
CA LYS A 265 8.39 -5.78 -16.44
C LYS A 265 8.73 -4.43 -15.80
N ASP A 266 8.15 -3.36 -16.36
CA ASP A 266 8.33 -1.98 -15.94
C ASP A 266 6.97 -1.25 -15.99
N ALA A 267 6.42 -0.94 -14.82
CA ALA A 267 5.15 -0.26 -14.68
C ALA A 267 5.20 1.18 -15.21
N GLN A 268 6.31 1.88 -15.00
CA GLN A 268 6.49 3.25 -15.46
C GLN A 268 6.52 3.32 -16.99
N GLN A 269 7.20 2.39 -17.64
CA GLN A 269 7.25 2.34 -19.11
C GLN A 269 5.86 2.12 -19.73
N VAL A 270 5.05 1.23 -19.14
CA VAL A 270 3.67 0.98 -19.64
C VAL A 270 2.79 2.19 -19.43
N LEU A 271 2.86 2.81 -18.27
CA LEU A 271 2.11 4.03 -17.96
C LEU A 271 2.55 5.18 -18.87
N GLN A 272 3.85 5.34 -19.08
CA GLN A 272 4.40 6.40 -19.92
C GLN A 272 3.95 6.31 -21.38
N SER A 273 3.72 5.12 -21.92
CA SER A 273 3.22 4.92 -23.28
C SER A 273 1.71 5.19 -23.43
N ALA A 274 0.97 5.13 -22.33
CA ALA A 274 -0.46 5.37 -22.32
C ALA A 274 -0.79 6.87 -22.32
N ARG A 275 -1.87 7.26 -23.00
CA ARG A 275 -2.38 8.63 -22.97
C ARG A 275 -3.12 8.92 -21.67
N VAL A 276 -3.87 7.97 -21.16
CA VAL A 276 -4.66 8.10 -19.93
C VAL A 276 -4.57 6.82 -19.10
N CYS A 277 -4.31 6.97 -17.79
CA CYS A 277 -4.51 5.90 -16.82
C CYS A 277 -5.98 5.91 -16.36
N LEU A 278 -6.72 4.85 -16.66
CA LEU A 278 -8.14 4.73 -16.33
C LEU A 278 -8.34 3.61 -15.29
N ALA A 279 -8.65 3.98 -14.06
CA ALA A 279 -8.81 3.03 -12.96
C ALA A 279 -10.01 3.40 -12.06
N PRO A 280 -11.24 2.99 -12.44
CA PRO A 280 -12.46 3.29 -11.70
C PRO A 280 -12.62 2.38 -10.51
N LEU A 281 -11.96 2.70 -9.40
CA LEU A 281 -11.98 1.92 -8.17
C LEU A 281 -13.29 2.15 -7.40
N ARG A 282 -14.12 1.12 -7.23
CA ARG A 282 -15.38 1.21 -6.50
C ARG A 282 -15.21 1.09 -5.00
N PHE A 283 -14.13 0.46 -4.55
CA PHE A 283 -13.73 0.34 -3.15
C PHE A 283 -12.20 0.25 -3.03
N GLY A 284 -11.71 0.43 -1.82
CA GLY A 284 -10.29 0.39 -1.49
C GLY A 284 -10.02 1.15 -0.20
N ALA A 285 -8.76 1.14 0.19
CA ALA A 285 -8.21 1.88 1.32
C ALA A 285 -6.78 2.31 0.98
N GLY A 286 -6.12 3.07 1.83
CA GLY A 286 -4.76 3.56 1.62
C GLY A 286 -4.58 4.43 0.38
N LEU A 287 -3.33 4.67 0.02
CA LEU A 287 -2.95 5.35 -1.22
C LEU A 287 -2.82 4.35 -2.37
N LYS A 288 -3.09 4.81 -3.58
CA LYS A 288 -3.08 3.98 -4.78
C LYS A 288 -1.78 4.20 -5.56
N GLY A 289 -0.76 3.39 -5.29
CA GLY A 289 0.58 3.52 -5.89
C GLY A 289 0.58 3.67 -7.41
N LYS A 290 -0.36 3.04 -8.12
CA LYS A 290 -0.51 3.20 -9.59
C LYS A 290 -0.68 4.66 -10.03
N PHE A 291 -1.32 5.51 -9.22
CA PHE A 291 -1.48 6.91 -9.54
C PHE A 291 -0.19 7.70 -9.24
N ILE A 292 0.55 7.34 -8.20
CA ILE A 292 1.90 7.88 -7.99
C ILE A 292 2.79 7.55 -9.19
N ASP A 293 2.79 6.28 -9.64
CA ASP A 293 3.57 5.86 -10.82
C ASP A 293 3.13 6.61 -12.08
N ALA A 294 1.82 6.74 -12.32
CA ALA A 294 1.28 7.48 -13.47
C ALA A 294 1.67 8.96 -13.44
N MET A 295 1.52 9.63 -12.30
CA MET A 295 1.93 11.02 -12.10
C MET A 295 3.44 11.20 -12.32
N THR A 296 4.26 10.27 -11.81
CA THR A 296 5.73 10.29 -11.97
C THR A 296 6.15 10.29 -13.44
N VAL A 297 5.43 9.58 -14.31
CA VAL A 297 5.73 9.56 -15.75
C VAL A 297 4.85 10.53 -16.56
N GLY A 298 4.07 11.35 -15.87
CA GLY A 298 3.23 12.39 -16.50
C GLY A 298 2.03 11.81 -17.28
N THR A 299 1.42 10.73 -16.79
CA THR A 299 0.22 10.15 -17.40
C THR A 299 -1.01 10.57 -16.59
N PRO A 300 -1.89 11.40 -17.15
CA PRO A 300 -3.11 11.81 -16.47
C PRO A 300 -4.04 10.65 -16.11
N CYS A 301 -4.80 10.83 -15.04
CA CYS A 301 -5.56 9.77 -14.41
C CYS A 301 -7.06 10.06 -14.37
N VAL A 302 -7.88 9.11 -14.81
CA VAL A 302 -9.33 9.12 -14.55
C VAL A 302 -9.65 8.05 -13.50
N THR A 303 -10.32 8.48 -12.44
CA THR A 303 -10.66 7.59 -11.33
C THR A 303 -11.93 8.04 -10.61
N THR A 304 -12.31 7.29 -9.59
CA THR A 304 -13.44 7.61 -8.69
C THR A 304 -12.96 8.39 -7.46
N PRO A 305 -13.87 8.96 -6.64
CA PRO A 305 -13.50 9.55 -5.35
C PRO A 305 -12.71 8.60 -4.44
N ILE A 306 -13.03 7.30 -4.44
CA ILE A 306 -12.28 6.28 -3.69
C ILE A 306 -10.84 6.12 -4.23
N GLY A 307 -10.67 6.22 -5.55
CA GLY A 307 -9.36 6.16 -6.17
C GLY A 307 -8.47 7.35 -5.82
N ALA A 308 -9.02 8.54 -5.78
CA ALA A 308 -8.31 9.78 -5.47
C ALA A 308 -8.15 10.07 -3.97
N GLU A 309 -8.84 9.31 -3.10
CA GLU A 309 -8.87 9.55 -1.65
C GLU A 309 -7.48 9.55 -1.02
N GLY A 310 -7.18 10.61 -0.26
CA GLY A 310 -5.90 10.80 0.44
C GLY A 310 -4.71 11.12 -0.47
N MET A 311 -4.93 11.29 -1.79
CA MET A 311 -3.85 11.43 -2.77
C MET A 311 -3.48 12.88 -3.07
N HIS A 312 -4.36 13.85 -2.87
CA HIS A 312 -4.16 15.21 -3.38
C HIS A 312 -4.59 16.34 -2.43
N ASP A 313 -5.13 16.00 -1.26
CA ASP A 313 -5.66 16.96 -0.29
C ASP A 313 -6.55 18.02 -0.98
N ASN A 314 -6.18 19.31 -0.92
CA ASN A 314 -6.89 20.42 -1.57
C ASN A 314 -6.32 20.78 -2.95
N LEU A 315 -5.33 20.04 -3.46
CA LEU A 315 -4.76 20.27 -4.78
C LEU A 315 -5.69 19.76 -5.89
N PRO A 316 -5.69 20.37 -7.07
CA PRO A 316 -6.40 19.82 -8.22
C PRO A 316 -5.88 18.42 -8.57
N TRP A 317 -6.78 17.50 -8.90
CA TRP A 317 -6.40 16.15 -9.28
C TRP A 317 -5.60 16.13 -10.60
N ALA A 318 -4.69 15.18 -10.72
CA ALA A 318 -3.89 14.95 -11.94
C ALA A 318 -4.71 14.27 -13.05
N GLY A 319 -5.81 14.87 -13.42
CA GLY A 319 -6.78 14.35 -14.36
C GLY A 319 -8.21 14.67 -13.95
N ILE A 320 -9.11 13.67 -13.98
CA ILE A 320 -10.52 13.87 -13.64
C ILE A 320 -10.99 12.80 -12.65
N VAL A 321 -11.67 13.25 -11.60
CA VAL A 321 -12.38 12.38 -10.65
C VAL A 321 -13.87 12.39 -11.01
N ALA A 322 -14.46 11.22 -11.22
CA ALA A 322 -15.86 11.06 -11.57
C ALA A 322 -16.49 9.90 -10.80
N LYS A 323 -17.77 9.99 -10.49
CA LYS A 323 -18.44 9.01 -9.64
C LYS A 323 -19.26 8.01 -10.44
N GLU A 324 -20.07 8.53 -11.34
CA GLU A 324 -21.02 7.75 -12.10
C GLU A 324 -20.42 7.22 -13.43
N GLU A 325 -20.93 6.11 -13.95
CA GLU A 325 -20.43 5.47 -15.17
C GLU A 325 -20.32 6.44 -16.37
N LYS A 326 -21.38 7.19 -16.60
CA LYS A 326 -21.42 8.17 -17.72
C LYS A 326 -20.42 9.32 -17.53
N GLU A 327 -20.22 9.75 -16.29
CA GLU A 327 -19.23 10.78 -15.95
C GLU A 327 -17.81 10.25 -16.19
N LEU A 328 -17.53 8.99 -15.79
CA LEU A 328 -16.24 8.34 -16.03
C LEU A 328 -15.93 8.21 -17.52
N VAL A 329 -16.93 7.86 -18.33
CA VAL A 329 -16.80 7.77 -19.81
C VAL A 329 -16.52 9.16 -20.40
N LEU A 330 -17.27 10.18 -19.99
CA LEU A 330 -17.06 11.56 -20.45
C LEU A 330 -15.69 12.08 -20.05
N ALA A 331 -15.28 11.87 -18.80
CA ALA A 331 -13.98 12.25 -18.28
C ALA A 331 -12.82 11.58 -19.05
N ALA A 332 -12.95 10.28 -19.30
CA ALA A 332 -11.99 9.52 -20.08
C ALA A 332 -11.89 10.02 -21.52
N LYS A 333 -13.02 10.27 -22.18
CA LYS A 333 -13.06 10.84 -23.54
C LYS A 333 -12.41 12.23 -23.60
N GLN A 334 -12.78 13.13 -22.67
CA GLN A 334 -12.24 14.48 -22.63
C GLN A 334 -10.71 14.45 -22.45
N LEU A 335 -10.22 13.74 -21.45
CA LEU A 335 -8.79 13.67 -21.15
C LEU A 335 -7.99 12.97 -22.26
N TYR A 336 -8.59 12.05 -22.98
CA TYR A 336 -7.98 11.37 -24.12
C TYR A 336 -7.87 12.25 -25.38
N SER A 337 -8.80 13.21 -25.57
CA SER A 337 -8.94 13.98 -26.81
C SER A 337 -8.50 15.43 -26.69
N ASP A 338 -8.48 16.01 -25.49
CA ASP A 338 -8.13 17.41 -25.25
C ASP A 338 -6.71 17.54 -24.70
N LYS A 339 -5.81 18.03 -25.56
CA LYS A 339 -4.40 18.26 -25.23
C LYS A 339 -4.21 19.29 -24.12
N THR A 340 -5.04 20.33 -24.07
CA THR A 340 -4.93 21.39 -23.07
C THR A 340 -5.26 20.86 -21.67
N LEU A 341 -6.38 20.14 -21.57
CA LEU A 341 -6.78 19.47 -20.34
C LEU A 341 -5.76 18.44 -19.88
N TRP A 342 -5.21 17.67 -20.84
CA TRP A 342 -4.18 16.68 -20.58
C TRP A 342 -2.89 17.32 -20.04
N SER A 343 -2.45 18.45 -20.61
CA SER A 343 -1.24 19.16 -20.15
C SER A 343 -1.46 19.78 -18.75
N SER A 344 -2.61 20.36 -18.50
CA SER A 344 -2.97 20.89 -17.16
C SER A 344 -2.98 19.78 -16.10
N ALA A 345 -3.43 18.58 -16.45
CA ALA A 345 -3.38 17.44 -15.55
C ALA A 345 -1.94 17.00 -15.19
N GLN A 346 -0.98 17.19 -16.10
CA GLN A 346 0.45 16.96 -15.79
C GLN A 346 1.02 18.00 -14.82
N GLU A 347 0.62 19.25 -14.94
CA GLU A 347 1.01 20.30 -13.98
C GLU A 347 0.48 20.00 -12.58
N ASN A 348 -0.80 19.57 -12.50
CA ASN A 348 -1.40 19.13 -11.25
C ASN A 348 -0.65 17.90 -10.66
N ALA A 349 -0.25 16.93 -11.51
CA ALA A 349 0.54 15.79 -11.09
C ALA A 349 1.87 16.21 -10.43
N ALA A 350 2.56 17.17 -11.03
CA ALA A 350 3.82 17.70 -10.47
C ALA A 350 3.59 18.37 -9.10
N ALA A 351 2.49 19.09 -8.94
CA ALA A 351 2.13 19.71 -7.66
C ALA A 351 1.82 18.64 -6.57
N ILE A 352 1.03 17.64 -6.93
CA ILE A 352 0.70 16.52 -6.02
C ILE A 352 1.96 15.74 -5.61
N LEU A 353 2.84 15.41 -6.56
CA LEU A 353 4.06 14.65 -6.25
C LEU A 353 5.00 15.37 -5.29
N LYS A 354 5.00 16.69 -5.26
CA LYS A 354 5.77 17.46 -4.28
C LYS A 354 5.32 17.19 -2.86
N SER A 355 4.03 16.94 -2.61
CA SER A 355 3.53 16.59 -1.28
C SER A 355 3.97 15.20 -0.80
N PHE A 356 4.50 14.37 -1.69
CA PHE A 356 5.06 13.06 -1.41
C PHE A 356 6.60 13.03 -1.42
N SER A 357 7.26 14.21 -1.54
CA SER A 357 8.74 14.26 -1.57
C SER A 357 9.35 13.65 -0.31
N GLU A 358 10.33 12.77 -0.47
CA GLU A 358 11.06 12.14 0.65
C GLU A 358 11.69 13.18 1.59
N GLU A 359 12.08 14.34 1.05
CA GLU A 359 12.68 15.44 1.80
C GLU A 359 11.78 16.00 2.91
N LEU A 360 10.45 15.89 2.75
CA LEU A 360 9.48 16.38 3.71
C LEU A 360 9.34 15.48 4.94
N TYR A 361 9.61 14.18 4.79
CA TYR A 361 9.21 13.19 5.80
C TYR A 361 10.37 12.48 6.46
N VAL A 362 11.46 12.19 5.73
CA VAL A 362 12.51 11.26 6.19
C VAL A 362 13.21 11.75 7.44
N ALA A 363 13.62 13.02 7.47
CA ALA A 363 14.37 13.57 8.60
C ALA A 363 13.54 13.59 9.89
N GLU A 364 12.28 14.05 9.80
CA GLU A 364 11.40 14.13 10.97
C GLU A 364 10.98 12.72 11.45
N PHE A 365 10.72 11.79 10.53
CA PHE A 365 10.43 10.40 10.89
C PHE A 365 11.59 9.76 11.68
N LEU A 366 12.82 9.90 11.18
CA LEU A 366 14.00 9.35 11.86
C LEU A 366 14.24 9.99 13.23
N LYS A 367 13.97 11.28 13.36
CA LYS A 367 14.01 11.98 14.64
C LYS A 367 12.96 11.42 15.61
N GLN A 368 11.72 11.26 15.16
CA GLN A 368 10.63 10.65 15.95
C GLN A 368 10.99 9.24 16.44
N VAL A 369 11.57 8.40 15.56
CA VAL A 369 12.01 7.05 15.94
C VAL A 369 13.06 7.11 17.04
N LYS A 370 14.07 7.97 16.95
CA LYS A 370 15.12 8.15 17.97
C LYS A 370 14.54 8.65 19.29
N GLU A 371 13.63 9.60 19.26
CA GLU A 371 12.96 10.14 20.44
C GLU A 371 12.11 9.07 21.15
N LEU A 372 11.40 8.24 20.39
CA LEU A 372 10.62 7.12 20.93
C LEU A 372 11.53 6.06 21.57
N GLN A 373 12.64 5.69 20.93
CA GLN A 373 13.60 4.75 21.52
C GLN A 373 14.15 5.27 22.86
N HIS A 374 14.50 6.55 22.92
CA HIS A 374 15.04 7.16 24.14
C HIS A 374 14.00 7.23 25.28
N ASN A 375 12.73 7.43 24.95
CA ASN A 375 11.64 7.62 25.90
C ASN A 375 10.66 6.43 25.97
N LEU A 376 11.07 5.24 25.53
CA LEU A 376 10.18 4.10 25.28
C LEU A 376 9.30 3.72 26.48
N HIS A 377 9.90 3.61 27.66
CA HIS A 377 9.16 3.26 28.90
C HIS A 377 8.10 4.31 29.25
N ARG A 378 8.44 5.60 29.15
CA ARG A 378 7.49 6.69 29.40
C ARG A 378 6.36 6.68 28.39
N HIS A 379 6.69 6.48 27.12
CA HIS A 379 5.73 6.39 26.02
C HIS A 379 4.72 5.26 26.25
N ARG A 380 5.20 4.05 26.57
CA ARG A 380 4.37 2.88 26.86
C ARG A 380 3.47 3.08 28.09
N ASN A 381 3.97 3.73 29.13
CA ASN A 381 3.18 4.04 30.34
C ASN A 381 2.01 4.98 30.04
N GLN A 382 2.11 5.83 29.01
CA GLN A 382 1.03 6.70 28.57
C GLN A 382 -0.02 5.98 27.69
N ASN A 383 0.32 4.81 27.14
CA ASN A 383 -0.58 3.98 26.33
C ASN A 383 -1.14 2.81 27.16
N PHE A 384 -1.96 3.12 28.17
CA PHE A 384 -2.54 2.11 29.06
C PHE A 384 -3.42 1.10 28.31
N MET A 385 -4.19 1.55 27.29
CA MET A 385 -5.01 0.67 26.46
C MET A 385 -4.14 -0.37 25.72
N GLY A 386 -3.01 0.05 25.14
CA GLY A 386 -2.05 -0.86 24.51
C GLY A 386 -1.49 -1.89 25.49
N SER A 387 -1.12 -1.46 26.69
CA SER A 387 -0.63 -2.36 27.75
C SER A 387 -1.70 -3.39 28.17
N MET A 388 -2.94 -2.96 28.32
CA MET A 388 -4.06 -3.85 28.65
C MET A 388 -4.33 -4.86 27.53
N LEU A 389 -4.34 -4.43 26.28
CA LEU A 389 -4.52 -5.31 25.12
C LEU A 389 -3.36 -6.28 24.95
N LEU A 390 -2.13 -5.86 25.20
CA LEU A 390 -0.97 -6.73 25.21
C LEU A 390 -1.09 -7.82 26.30
N HIS A 391 -1.57 -7.45 27.47
CA HIS A 391 -1.75 -8.38 28.59
C HIS A 391 -2.86 -9.40 28.33
N HIS A 392 -4.03 -8.96 27.81
CA HIS A 392 -5.21 -9.83 27.69
C HIS A 392 -5.31 -10.54 26.33
N SER A 393 -5.24 -9.81 25.22
CA SER A 393 -5.46 -10.40 23.91
C SER A 393 -4.29 -11.27 23.45
N MET A 394 -3.06 -10.91 23.80
CA MET A 394 -1.90 -11.68 23.40
C MET A 394 -1.78 -13.04 24.12
N ARG A 395 -2.31 -13.18 25.33
CA ARG A 395 -2.33 -14.49 26.02
C ARG A 395 -3.14 -15.54 25.24
N SER A 396 -4.25 -15.16 24.65
CA SER A 396 -5.04 -16.09 23.82
C SER A 396 -4.25 -16.55 22.59
N THR A 397 -3.56 -15.65 21.92
CA THR A 397 -2.71 -15.96 20.76
C THR A 397 -1.49 -16.79 21.19
N GLU A 398 -0.86 -16.45 22.32
CA GLU A 398 0.25 -17.21 22.90
C GLU A 398 -0.15 -18.67 23.18
N TYR A 399 -1.22 -18.88 23.91
CA TYR A 399 -1.64 -20.24 24.27
C TYR A 399 -2.10 -21.04 23.06
N MET A 400 -2.76 -20.42 22.08
CA MET A 400 -3.11 -21.07 20.83
C MET A 400 -1.86 -21.48 20.04
N SER A 401 -0.88 -20.60 19.92
CA SER A 401 0.38 -20.90 19.24
C SER A 401 1.15 -22.03 19.93
N ARG A 402 1.30 -21.97 21.27
CA ARG A 402 1.95 -23.02 22.07
C ARG A 402 1.21 -24.39 21.97
N TRP A 403 -0.11 -24.34 21.90
CA TRP A 403 -0.90 -25.56 21.70
C TRP A 403 -0.64 -26.18 20.34
N ILE A 404 -0.58 -25.34 19.27
CA ILE A 404 -0.24 -25.79 17.91
C ILE A 404 1.18 -26.36 17.89
N GLU A 405 2.16 -25.70 18.51
CA GLU A 405 3.53 -26.20 18.65
C GLU A 405 3.59 -27.58 19.32
N ALA A 406 2.87 -27.75 20.43
CA ALA A 406 2.83 -29.02 21.15
C ALA A 406 2.18 -30.14 20.34
N LYS A 407 1.21 -29.80 19.48
CA LYS A 407 0.54 -30.77 18.60
C LYS A 407 1.39 -31.20 17.39
N ASN A 408 2.31 -30.33 16.96
CA ASN A 408 3.17 -30.57 15.80
C ASN A 408 4.51 -31.27 16.18
N LYS A 409 4.83 -31.32 17.48
CA LYS A 409 5.94 -32.13 18.06
C LYS A 409 5.47 -33.56 18.28
#